data_7d38db5ad797d5bdcc4f6c718570034a
#
_entry.id   7d38db5ad797d5bdcc4f6c718570034a
#
_cell.length_a   1.000
_cell.length_b   1.000
_cell.length_c   1.000
_cell.angle_alpha   90.00
_cell.angle_beta   90.00
_cell.angle_gamma   90.00
#
_symmetry.space_group_name_H-M   'P 1'
#
loop_
_entity.id
_entity.type
_entity.pdbx_description
1 polymer ?
#
loop_
_entity_poly.entity_id
_entity_poly.type
_entity_poly.pdbx_seq_one_letter_code
_entity_poly.pdbx_strand_id
1 'polypeptide(L)'
;ANHPHGLVDGMILADMIGRVRNDYRILTRSLLTGIDEDAASYMIPVPFPHEPQAQKKMVDMRRAAMEHLKAGGIVALFPAGGVASSDSMFGPAIEREWSVFTAKMIRTSGATVVPCFFPGSNSRAYQIANRISATLRQGLLLHEIVHALNKPQKPVVGVPVDPAEIAARADDPRAFMAWLRAHTLGLKD
;
A
#
# COMPACT_ATOMS: atom_id res chain seq x y z
N ALA A 1 -3.43 -0.42 -3.92
CA ALA A 1 -3.51 1.04 -4.08
C ALA A 1 -2.12 1.65 -4.28
N ASN A 2 -2.04 2.85 -4.90
CA ASN A 2 -0.85 3.71 -4.82
C ASN A 2 -0.71 4.34 -3.43
N HIS A 3 0.45 4.96 -3.12
CA HIS A 3 0.78 5.37 -1.75
C HIS A 3 1.34 6.79 -1.65
N PRO A 4 0.55 7.84 -1.98
CA PRO A 4 1.05 9.21 -2.01
C PRO A 4 1.24 9.87 -0.63
N HIS A 5 0.43 9.50 0.39
CA HIS A 5 0.40 10.21 1.69
C HIS A 5 0.87 9.35 2.88
N GLY A 6 1.12 8.05 2.67
CA GLY A 6 1.57 7.17 3.75
C GLY A 6 0.43 6.73 4.67
N LEU A 7 0.56 7.01 5.97
CA LEU A 7 -0.41 6.54 6.96
C LEU A 7 -1.85 6.98 6.66
N VAL A 8 -2.02 8.18 6.10
CA VAL A 8 -3.35 8.72 5.73
C VAL A 8 -4.04 7.80 4.71
N ASP A 9 -3.33 7.33 3.68
CA ASP A 9 -3.89 6.40 2.69
C ASP A 9 -4.36 5.11 3.34
N GLY A 10 -3.55 4.59 4.28
CA GLY A 10 -3.88 3.36 5.03
C GLY A 10 -5.14 3.51 5.86
N MET A 11 -5.29 4.63 6.57
CA MET A 11 -6.47 4.93 7.39
C MET A 11 -7.74 5.06 6.53
N ILE A 12 -7.65 5.78 5.40
CA ILE A 12 -8.78 5.94 4.48
C ILE A 12 -9.15 4.60 3.85
N LEU A 13 -8.17 3.81 3.43
CA LEU A 13 -8.42 2.50 2.86
C LEU A 13 -9.09 1.56 3.87
N ALA A 14 -8.67 1.61 5.15
CA ALA A 14 -9.29 0.86 6.24
C ALA A 14 -10.76 1.27 6.44
N ASP A 15 -11.05 2.57 6.53
CA ASP A 15 -12.41 3.10 6.67
C ASP A 15 -13.30 2.69 5.50
N MET A 16 -12.82 2.85 4.27
CA MET A 16 -13.57 2.49 3.06
C MET A 16 -13.93 1.01 3.02
N ILE A 17 -12.97 0.13 3.30
CA ILE A 17 -13.21 -1.32 3.29
C ILE A 17 -14.09 -1.71 4.46
N GLY A 18 -13.83 -1.17 5.66
CA GLY A 18 -14.58 -1.46 6.87
C GLY A 18 -16.07 -1.10 6.80
N ARG A 19 -16.45 -0.16 5.94
CA ARG A 19 -17.87 0.15 5.66
C ARG A 19 -18.59 -0.92 4.84
N VAL A 20 -17.83 -1.80 4.18
CA VAL A 20 -18.37 -2.83 3.29
C VAL A 20 -18.21 -4.22 3.88
N ARG A 21 -17.04 -4.50 4.51
CA ARG A 21 -16.68 -5.82 5.07
C ARG A 21 -15.78 -5.66 6.27
N ASN A 22 -15.94 -6.58 7.26
CA ASN A 22 -15.13 -6.58 8.49
C ASN A 22 -13.97 -7.59 8.44
N ASP A 23 -13.95 -8.47 7.44
CA ASP A 23 -12.93 -9.51 7.26
C ASP A 23 -11.81 -9.04 6.33
N TYR A 24 -11.21 -7.90 6.65
CA TYR A 24 -10.07 -7.38 5.92
C TYR A 24 -8.80 -7.36 6.76
N ARG A 25 -7.66 -7.38 6.09
CA ARG A 25 -6.33 -7.16 6.67
C ARG A 25 -5.54 -6.20 5.79
N ILE A 26 -4.79 -5.31 6.42
CA ILE A 26 -3.92 -4.34 5.72
C ILE A 26 -2.47 -4.74 5.97
N LEU A 27 -1.69 -4.88 4.91
CA LEU A 27 -0.24 -5.03 5.02
C LEU A 27 0.36 -3.66 5.40
N THR A 28 0.90 -3.57 6.61
CA THR A 28 1.45 -2.33 7.15
C THR A 28 2.78 -2.57 7.88
N ARG A 29 3.57 -1.52 8.09
CA ARG A 29 4.83 -1.65 8.82
C ARG A 29 4.60 -2.13 10.25
N SER A 30 5.44 -3.04 10.72
CA SER A 30 5.38 -3.67 12.05
C SER A 30 5.27 -2.65 13.20
N LEU A 31 5.87 -1.47 13.04
CA LEU A 31 5.78 -0.39 14.02
C LEU A 31 4.35 0.04 14.34
N LEU A 32 3.44 -0.02 13.37
CA LEU A 32 2.06 0.43 13.54
C LEU A 32 1.19 -0.56 14.31
N THR A 33 1.57 -1.84 14.36
CA THR A 33 0.82 -2.88 15.09
C THR A 33 0.96 -2.78 16.60
N GLY A 34 1.87 -1.97 17.12
CA GLY A 34 2.06 -1.72 18.56
C GLY A 34 1.29 -0.53 19.13
N ILE A 35 0.49 0.16 18.32
CA ILE A 35 -0.21 1.37 18.75
C ILE A 35 -1.51 1.04 19.49
N ASP A 36 -2.27 0.10 18.94
CA ASP A 36 -3.58 -0.30 19.48
C ASP A 36 -3.87 -1.77 19.11
N GLU A 37 -4.34 -2.57 20.08
CA GLU A 37 -4.57 -4.00 19.89
C GLU A 37 -5.74 -4.30 18.95
N ASP A 38 -6.81 -3.52 19.01
CA ASP A 38 -7.96 -3.70 18.14
C ASP A 38 -7.59 -3.37 16.70
N ALA A 39 -6.90 -2.25 16.49
CA ALA A 39 -6.39 -1.89 15.18
C ALA A 39 -5.38 -2.92 14.65
N ALA A 40 -4.52 -3.47 15.51
CA ALA A 40 -3.56 -4.50 15.14
C ALA A 40 -4.23 -5.78 14.61
N SER A 41 -5.45 -6.09 15.09
CA SER A 41 -6.23 -7.25 14.63
C SER A 41 -6.58 -7.16 13.14
N TYR A 42 -6.61 -5.96 12.55
CA TYR A 42 -6.83 -5.71 11.13
C TYR A 42 -5.54 -5.56 10.32
N MET A 43 -4.38 -5.83 10.92
CA MET A 43 -3.09 -5.61 10.28
C MET A 43 -2.31 -6.92 10.10
N ILE A 44 -1.57 -7.01 9.00
CA ILE A 44 -0.52 -8.01 8.81
C ILE A 44 0.81 -7.25 8.81
N PRO A 45 1.68 -7.48 9.82
CA PRO A 45 2.92 -6.73 9.96
C PRO A 45 3.92 -7.06 8.87
N VAL A 46 4.44 -6.02 8.21
CA VAL A 46 5.54 -6.10 7.24
C VAL A 46 6.82 -5.68 7.96
N PRO A 47 7.78 -6.59 8.19
CA PRO A 47 9.00 -6.28 8.92
C PRO A 47 9.90 -5.31 8.16
N PHE A 48 10.70 -4.55 8.90
CA PHE A 48 11.80 -3.80 8.30
C PHE A 48 12.98 -4.75 8.02
N PRO A 49 13.78 -4.48 6.97
CA PRO A 49 14.94 -5.32 6.62
C PRO A 49 15.97 -5.49 7.73
N HIS A 50 16.07 -4.50 8.64
CA HIS A 50 17.02 -4.49 9.77
C HIS A 50 16.46 -5.10 11.06
N GLU A 51 15.20 -5.53 11.06
CA GLU A 51 14.62 -6.20 12.24
C GLU A 51 15.25 -7.57 12.48
N PRO A 52 15.37 -7.99 13.76
CA PRO A 52 15.74 -9.36 14.06
C PRO A 52 14.80 -10.36 13.39
N GLN A 53 15.37 -11.37 12.74
CA GLN A 53 14.63 -12.41 12.02
C GLN A 53 13.73 -11.87 10.89
N ALA A 54 14.10 -10.75 10.24
CA ALA A 54 13.29 -10.12 9.19
C ALA A 54 12.88 -11.11 8.07
N GLN A 55 13.76 -12.01 7.68
CA GLN A 55 13.46 -13.02 6.65
C GLN A 55 12.34 -13.98 7.10
N LYS A 56 12.42 -14.49 8.33
CA LYS A 56 11.37 -15.36 8.89
C LYS A 56 10.04 -14.61 8.99
N LYS A 57 10.05 -13.42 9.57
CA LYS A 57 8.86 -12.55 9.66
C LYS A 57 8.25 -12.24 8.29
N MET A 58 9.09 -12.07 7.26
CA MET A 58 8.61 -11.86 5.89
C MET A 58 7.90 -13.10 5.33
N VAL A 59 8.39 -14.30 5.63
CA VAL A 59 7.72 -15.57 5.25
C VAL A 59 6.38 -15.70 6.00
N ASP A 60 6.37 -15.42 7.29
CA ASP A 60 5.16 -15.47 8.12
C ASP A 60 4.10 -14.47 7.65
N MET A 61 4.50 -13.25 7.31
CA MET A 61 3.62 -12.24 6.71
C MET A 61 2.99 -12.74 5.40
N ARG A 62 3.80 -13.32 4.52
CA ARG A 62 3.31 -13.87 3.23
C ARG A 62 2.32 -15.00 3.44
N ARG A 63 2.61 -15.90 4.40
CA ARG A 63 1.72 -17.00 4.77
C ARG A 63 0.40 -16.46 5.30
N ALA A 64 0.41 -15.55 6.27
CA ALA A 64 -0.79 -14.95 6.85
C ALA A 64 -1.66 -14.26 5.79
N ALA A 65 -1.06 -13.50 4.86
CA ALA A 65 -1.79 -12.87 3.77
C ALA A 65 -2.46 -13.91 2.85
N MET A 66 -1.75 -14.98 2.51
CA MET A 66 -2.27 -16.04 1.64
C MET A 66 -3.39 -16.84 2.31
N GLU A 67 -3.25 -17.17 3.58
CA GLU A 67 -4.26 -17.88 4.37
C GLU A 67 -5.54 -17.05 4.46
N HIS A 68 -5.40 -15.75 4.73
CA HIS A 68 -6.53 -14.83 4.80
C HIS A 68 -7.28 -14.71 3.46
N LEU A 69 -6.56 -14.58 2.35
CA LEU A 69 -7.17 -14.58 1.01
C LEU A 69 -7.88 -15.89 0.67
N LYS A 70 -7.26 -17.04 1.00
CA LYS A 70 -7.87 -18.37 0.78
C LYS A 70 -9.14 -18.60 1.61
N ALA A 71 -9.23 -17.95 2.78
CA ALA A 71 -10.43 -17.95 3.60
C ALA A 71 -11.53 -17.00 3.06
N GLY A 72 -11.30 -16.33 1.94
CA GLY A 72 -12.25 -15.39 1.30
C GLY A 72 -12.19 -13.97 1.85
N GLY A 73 -11.22 -13.66 2.71
CA GLY A 73 -11.01 -12.33 3.28
C GLY A 73 -10.37 -11.35 2.29
N ILE A 74 -10.35 -10.07 2.65
CA ILE A 74 -9.72 -9.01 1.87
C ILE A 74 -8.31 -8.75 2.39
N VAL A 75 -7.34 -8.65 1.48
CA VAL A 75 -6.01 -8.13 1.78
C VAL A 75 -5.79 -6.81 1.05
N ALA A 76 -5.64 -5.74 1.82
CA ALA A 76 -5.33 -4.42 1.29
C ALA A 76 -3.82 -4.14 1.43
N LEU A 77 -3.22 -3.55 0.40
CA LEU A 77 -1.79 -3.27 0.40
C LEU A 77 -1.40 -2.14 -0.54
N PHE A 78 -0.22 -1.61 -0.28
CA PHE A 78 0.47 -0.63 -1.12
C PHE A 78 1.71 -1.31 -1.75
N PRO A 79 1.60 -1.80 -3.00
CA PRO A 79 2.63 -2.67 -3.58
C PRO A 79 4.01 -2.02 -3.75
N ALA A 80 4.08 -0.69 -3.77
CA ALA A 80 5.33 0.07 -3.79
C ALA A 80 6.18 -0.13 -2.53
N GLY A 81 5.56 -0.57 -1.41
CA GLY A 81 6.25 -0.79 -0.13
C GLY A 81 6.78 0.47 0.54
N GLY A 82 6.47 1.63 0.00
CA GLY A 82 6.85 2.94 0.55
C GLY A 82 6.08 4.07 -0.09
N VAL A 83 6.07 5.21 0.61
CA VAL A 83 5.36 6.42 0.19
C VAL A 83 6.01 7.01 -1.06
N ALA A 84 5.18 7.52 -1.97
CA ALA A 84 5.63 8.22 -3.16
C ALA A 84 6.57 9.39 -2.79
N SER A 85 7.68 9.48 -3.46
CA SER A 85 8.73 10.45 -3.14
C SER A 85 9.31 11.10 -4.39
N SER A 86 9.80 12.33 -4.24
CA SER A 86 10.46 13.05 -5.32
C SER A 86 11.94 12.66 -5.43
N ASP A 87 12.41 12.48 -6.65
CA ASP A 87 13.82 12.25 -6.94
C ASP A 87 14.64 13.55 -6.96
N SER A 88 13.97 14.71 -6.91
CA SER A 88 14.61 16.04 -6.81
C SER A 88 13.93 16.91 -5.76
N MET A 89 14.60 17.98 -5.31
CA MET A 89 14.05 18.88 -4.29
C MET A 89 12.72 19.55 -4.72
N PHE A 90 12.52 19.74 -6.01
CA PHE A 90 11.37 20.45 -6.57
C PHE A 90 10.55 19.61 -7.55
N GLY A 91 10.94 18.38 -7.80
CA GLY A 91 10.23 17.45 -8.68
C GLY A 91 8.90 16.95 -8.11
N PRO A 92 8.10 16.30 -8.94
CA PRO A 92 6.89 15.63 -8.49
C PRO A 92 7.22 14.43 -7.61
N ALA A 93 6.31 14.06 -6.72
CA ALA A 93 6.36 12.77 -6.05
C ALA A 93 6.00 11.67 -7.05
N ILE A 94 6.83 10.64 -7.10
CA ILE A 94 6.68 9.53 -8.04
C ILE A 94 6.36 8.27 -7.24
N GLU A 95 5.34 7.55 -7.66
CA GLU A 95 5.03 6.21 -7.16
C GLU A 95 6.13 5.25 -7.60
N ARG A 96 6.69 4.50 -6.65
CA ARG A 96 7.76 3.54 -6.93
C ARG A 96 7.26 2.33 -7.72
N GLU A 97 8.19 1.53 -8.20
CA GLU A 97 7.87 0.24 -8.81
C GLU A 97 7.13 -0.65 -7.81
N TRP A 98 6.16 -1.39 -8.31
CA TRP A 98 5.36 -2.31 -7.53
C TRP A 98 6.01 -3.69 -7.39
N SER A 99 5.95 -4.23 -6.20
CA SER A 99 6.61 -5.49 -5.84
C SER A 99 6.04 -6.70 -6.58
N VAL A 100 6.91 -7.51 -7.14
CA VAL A 100 6.58 -8.81 -7.75
C VAL A 100 5.96 -9.81 -6.77
N PHE A 101 6.13 -9.58 -5.46
CA PHE A 101 5.43 -10.36 -4.44
C PHE A 101 3.90 -10.27 -4.61
N THR A 102 3.39 -9.09 -4.91
CA THR A 102 1.95 -8.86 -5.14
C THR A 102 1.46 -9.65 -6.34
N ALA A 103 2.21 -9.71 -7.44
CA ALA A 103 1.88 -10.54 -8.59
C ALA A 103 1.75 -12.02 -8.23
N LYS A 104 2.73 -12.53 -7.45
CA LYS A 104 2.70 -13.91 -6.98
C LYS A 104 1.49 -14.18 -6.08
N MET A 105 1.18 -13.25 -5.19
CA MET A 105 0.03 -13.34 -4.29
C MET A 105 -1.29 -13.40 -5.08
N ILE A 106 -1.51 -12.50 -6.02
CA ILE A 106 -2.70 -12.45 -6.89
C ILE A 106 -2.85 -13.78 -7.63
N ARG A 107 -1.80 -14.22 -8.33
CA ARG A 107 -1.83 -15.45 -9.13
C ARG A 107 -2.10 -16.70 -8.29
N THR A 108 -1.48 -16.80 -7.11
CA THR A 108 -1.58 -18.01 -6.27
C THR A 108 -2.91 -18.08 -5.51
N SER A 109 -3.49 -16.93 -5.14
CA SER A 109 -4.77 -16.88 -4.42
C SER A 109 -5.99 -16.93 -5.35
N GLY A 110 -5.85 -16.50 -6.60
CA GLY A 110 -6.98 -16.26 -7.49
C GLY A 110 -7.90 -15.12 -7.01
N ALA A 111 -7.42 -14.26 -6.11
CA ALA A 111 -8.22 -13.19 -5.55
C ALA A 111 -8.59 -12.14 -6.60
N THR A 112 -9.80 -11.62 -6.51
CA THR A 112 -10.24 -10.47 -7.30
C THR A 112 -9.42 -9.24 -6.95
N VAL A 113 -8.89 -8.56 -7.96
CA VAL A 113 -8.07 -7.34 -7.78
C VAL A 113 -8.93 -6.12 -8.01
N VAL A 114 -9.07 -5.28 -6.97
CA VAL A 114 -9.76 -3.99 -7.07
C VAL A 114 -8.71 -2.89 -6.94
N PRO A 115 -8.39 -2.16 -8.01
CA PRO A 115 -7.43 -1.07 -7.95
C PRO A 115 -8.06 0.14 -7.25
N CYS A 116 -7.27 0.83 -6.42
CA CYS A 116 -7.69 2.05 -5.75
C CYS A 116 -6.62 3.13 -5.92
N PHE A 117 -7.00 4.28 -6.42
CA PHE A 117 -6.12 5.42 -6.64
C PHE A 117 -6.35 6.52 -5.61
N PHE A 118 -5.28 6.91 -4.93
CA PHE A 118 -5.25 8.07 -4.04
C PHE A 118 -4.62 9.26 -4.77
N PRO A 119 -5.35 10.38 -4.95
CA PRO A 119 -4.82 11.58 -5.57
C PRO A 119 -3.91 12.37 -4.63
N GLY A 120 -3.03 13.18 -5.19
CA GLY A 120 -2.19 14.12 -4.43
C GLY A 120 -0.82 13.56 -4.04
N SER A 121 -0.21 14.20 -3.08
CA SER A 121 1.10 13.83 -2.51
C SER A 121 1.32 14.56 -1.19
N ASN A 122 2.25 14.09 -0.38
CA ASN A 122 2.74 14.80 0.79
C ASN A 122 3.35 16.16 0.44
N SER A 123 3.45 17.04 1.43
CA SER A 123 3.95 18.39 1.30
C SER A 123 5.37 18.46 0.73
N ARG A 124 5.75 19.63 0.22
CA ARG A 124 7.13 19.88 -0.21
C ARG A 124 8.13 19.71 0.93
N ALA A 125 7.77 20.10 2.15
CA ALA A 125 8.60 19.91 3.33
C ALA A 125 8.91 18.42 3.56
N TYR A 126 7.91 17.56 3.43
CA TYR A 126 8.09 16.10 3.51
C TYR A 126 9.03 15.59 2.42
N GLN A 127 8.85 16.04 1.17
CA GLN A 127 9.69 15.60 0.04
C GLN A 127 11.16 16.00 0.24
N ILE A 128 11.42 17.21 0.73
CA ILE A 128 12.76 17.70 1.05
C ILE A 128 13.35 16.89 2.21
N ALA A 129 12.61 16.74 3.30
CA ALA A 129 13.04 15.96 4.47
C ALA A 129 13.39 14.51 4.11
N ASN A 130 12.62 13.89 3.21
CA ASN A 130 12.90 12.54 2.73
C ASN A 130 14.27 12.39 2.06
N ARG A 131 14.80 13.46 1.49
CA ARG A 131 16.14 13.48 0.88
C ARG A 131 17.26 13.73 1.88
N ILE A 132 16.97 14.44 2.97
CA ILE A 132 17.97 14.85 3.96
C ILE A 132 18.15 13.74 5.00
N SER A 133 17.06 13.26 5.59
CA SER A 133 17.12 12.30 6.68
C SER A 133 15.82 11.48 6.81
N ALA A 134 16.00 10.17 6.99
CA ALA A 134 14.89 9.28 7.31
C ALA A 134 14.19 9.66 8.62
N THR A 135 14.94 10.13 9.61
CA THR A 135 14.40 10.59 10.91
C THR A 135 13.54 11.85 10.75
N LEU A 136 14.01 12.83 9.98
CA LEU A 136 13.22 14.04 9.69
C LEU A 136 11.92 13.68 8.97
N ARG A 137 11.99 12.79 7.98
CA ARG A 137 10.81 12.29 7.28
C ARG A 137 9.81 11.64 8.23
N GLN A 138 10.27 10.80 9.16
CA GLN A 138 9.41 10.14 10.14
C GLN A 138 8.75 11.17 11.07
N GLY A 139 9.47 12.17 11.53
CA GLY A 139 8.91 13.25 12.35
C GLY A 139 7.83 14.04 11.61
N LEU A 140 7.97 14.23 10.30
CA LEU A 140 6.96 14.92 9.49
C LEU A 140 5.72 14.11 9.17
N LEU A 141 5.71 12.79 9.38
CA LEU A 141 4.51 11.96 9.14
C LEU A 141 3.30 12.46 9.95
N LEU A 142 3.49 12.80 11.22
CA LEU A 142 2.42 13.37 12.06
C LEU A 142 1.94 14.72 11.53
N HIS A 143 2.88 15.56 11.06
CA HIS A 143 2.54 16.85 10.44
C HIS A 143 1.68 16.63 9.17
N GLU A 144 2.03 15.67 8.33
CA GLU A 144 1.25 15.34 7.12
C GLU A 144 -0.16 14.84 7.45
N ILE A 145 -0.31 14.04 8.52
CA ILE A 145 -1.63 13.62 9.00
C ILE A 145 -2.47 14.84 9.40
N VAL A 146 -1.94 15.71 10.26
CA VAL A 146 -2.63 16.94 10.70
C VAL A 146 -2.98 17.81 9.50
N HIS A 147 -2.06 17.93 8.52
CA HIS A 147 -2.27 18.69 7.30
C HIS A 147 -3.39 18.10 6.40
N ALA A 148 -3.60 16.79 6.46
CA ALA A 148 -4.63 16.08 5.70
C ALA A 148 -6.03 16.10 6.37
N LEU A 149 -6.10 16.25 7.71
CA LEU A 149 -7.33 16.11 8.49
C LEU A 149 -8.51 16.98 8.03
N ASN A 150 -8.23 18.18 7.52
CA ASN A 150 -9.27 19.13 7.09
C ASN A 150 -9.35 19.26 5.56
N LYS A 151 -8.76 18.32 4.82
CA LYS A 151 -8.78 18.32 3.36
C LYS A 151 -9.62 17.16 2.85
N PRO A 152 -10.52 17.38 1.88
CA PRO A 152 -11.28 16.30 1.30
C PRO A 152 -10.32 15.34 0.60
N GLN A 153 -10.34 14.09 1.03
CA GLN A 153 -9.67 12.98 0.34
C GLN A 153 -10.68 12.34 -0.62
N LYS A 154 -10.31 12.18 -1.87
CA LYS A 154 -11.18 11.63 -2.92
C LYS A 154 -10.50 10.44 -3.61
N PRO A 155 -10.32 9.31 -2.92
CA PRO A 155 -9.82 8.12 -3.57
C PRO A 155 -10.79 7.64 -4.65
N VAL A 156 -10.26 7.11 -5.73
CA VAL A 156 -11.03 6.53 -6.83
C VAL A 156 -10.89 5.02 -6.76
N VAL A 157 -12.02 4.34 -6.62
CA VAL A 157 -12.06 2.87 -6.65
C VAL A 157 -12.41 2.46 -8.08
N GLY A 158 -11.49 1.71 -8.71
CA GLY A 158 -11.71 1.16 -10.04
C GLY A 158 -12.62 -0.06 -10.03
N VAL A 159 -13.03 -0.47 -11.21
CA VAL A 159 -13.72 -1.75 -11.40
C VAL A 159 -12.75 -2.91 -11.12
N PRO A 160 -13.25 -4.07 -10.68
CA PRO A 160 -12.42 -5.26 -10.57
C PRO A 160 -11.71 -5.58 -11.88
N VAL A 161 -10.42 -5.89 -11.78
CA VAL A 161 -9.61 -6.27 -12.94
C VAL A 161 -10.12 -7.59 -13.50
N ASP A 162 -10.33 -7.64 -14.81
CA ASP A 162 -10.75 -8.86 -15.50
C ASP A 162 -9.71 -9.98 -15.27
N PRO A 163 -10.14 -11.17 -14.80
CA PRO A 163 -9.26 -12.33 -14.66
C PRO A 163 -8.51 -12.68 -15.96
N ALA A 164 -9.10 -12.45 -17.14
CA ALA A 164 -8.44 -12.67 -18.42
C ALA A 164 -7.22 -11.72 -18.61
N GLU A 165 -7.33 -10.45 -18.18
CA GLU A 165 -6.23 -9.48 -18.21
C GLU A 165 -5.09 -9.89 -17.27
N ILE A 166 -5.42 -10.48 -16.11
CA ILE A 166 -4.43 -11.01 -15.17
C ILE A 166 -3.73 -12.23 -15.77
N ALA A 167 -4.51 -13.16 -16.33
CA ALA A 167 -3.99 -14.39 -16.93
C ALA A 167 -3.05 -14.11 -18.12
N ALA A 168 -3.42 -13.15 -18.98
CA ALA A 168 -2.61 -12.76 -20.13
C ALA A 168 -1.22 -12.18 -19.78
N ARG A 169 -1.01 -11.77 -18.52
CA ARG A 169 0.24 -11.17 -18.02
C ARG A 169 0.93 -12.02 -16.94
N ALA A 170 0.44 -13.23 -16.69
CA ALA A 170 0.91 -14.06 -15.58
C ALA A 170 2.36 -14.53 -15.71
N ASP A 171 2.89 -14.61 -16.95
CA ASP A 171 4.22 -15.17 -17.24
C ASP A 171 5.35 -14.20 -16.89
N ASP A 172 5.11 -12.88 -16.93
CA ASP A 172 6.07 -11.86 -16.52
C ASP A 172 5.53 -11.05 -15.31
N PRO A 173 5.88 -11.42 -14.08
CA PRO A 173 5.44 -10.73 -12.87
C PRO A 173 5.84 -9.25 -12.81
N ARG A 174 6.97 -8.86 -13.43
CA ARG A 174 7.40 -7.46 -13.44
C ARG A 174 6.55 -6.64 -14.41
N ALA A 175 6.38 -7.15 -15.62
CA ALA A 175 5.52 -6.49 -16.60
C ALA A 175 4.07 -6.41 -16.11
N PHE A 176 3.56 -7.46 -15.46
CA PHE A 176 2.24 -7.42 -14.84
C PHE A 176 2.12 -6.32 -13.77
N MET A 177 3.09 -6.20 -12.86
CA MET A 177 3.05 -5.17 -11.82
C MET A 177 3.23 -3.77 -12.37
N ALA A 178 4.04 -3.58 -13.41
CA ALA A 178 4.17 -2.31 -14.13
C ALA A 178 2.83 -1.91 -14.78
N TRP A 179 2.17 -2.86 -15.44
CA TRP A 179 0.85 -2.65 -16.02
C TRP A 179 -0.20 -2.32 -14.96
N LEU A 180 -0.28 -3.09 -13.86
CA LEU A 180 -1.27 -2.88 -12.81
C LEU A 180 -1.06 -1.52 -12.11
N ARG A 181 0.21 -1.12 -11.92
CA ARG A 181 0.54 0.22 -11.43
C ARG A 181 0.04 1.30 -12.40
N ALA A 182 0.35 1.18 -13.68
CA ALA A 182 -0.10 2.14 -14.69
C ALA A 182 -1.63 2.21 -14.77
N HIS A 183 -2.30 1.06 -14.76
CA HIS A 183 -3.76 0.95 -14.74
C HIS A 183 -4.36 1.64 -13.51
N THR A 184 -3.80 1.43 -12.32
CA THR A 184 -4.26 2.09 -11.09
C THR A 184 -4.04 3.60 -11.12
N LEU A 185 -2.87 4.05 -11.59
CA LEU A 185 -2.58 5.48 -11.71
C LEU A 185 -3.42 6.17 -12.80
N GLY A 186 -3.91 5.43 -13.79
CA GLY A 186 -4.82 5.91 -14.82
C GLY A 186 -6.25 6.16 -14.33
N LEU A 187 -6.64 5.70 -13.13
CA LEU A 187 -7.96 5.96 -12.55
C LEU A 187 -8.18 7.43 -12.17
N LYS A 188 -7.15 8.27 -12.24
CA LYS A 188 -7.24 9.71 -11.94
C LYS A 188 -8.05 10.49 -12.98
N ASP A 189 -8.19 9.95 -14.18
CA ASP A 189 -8.89 10.52 -15.33
C ASP A 189 -10.28 9.85 -15.43
#